data_6ac6f6a2cc9e6daad25c01dd267e787e
#
_entry.id   6ac6f6a2cc9e6daad25c01dd267e787e
#
_cell.length_a   1.000
_cell.length_b   1.000
_cell.length_c   1.000
_cell.angle_alpha   90.00
_cell.angle_beta   90.00
_cell.angle_gamma   90.00
#
_symmetry.space_group_name_H-M   'P 1'
#
loop_
_entity.id
_entity.type
_entity.pdbx_description
1 polymer ?
#
loop_
_entity_poly.entity_id
_entity_poly.type
_entity_poly.pdbx_seq_one_letter_code
_entity_poly.pdbx_strand_id
1 'polypeptide(L)'
;MPVIVTRSDAEFNMQKIGFTEALDSIVASDPRYQREAYIFLRDALDFTTKQQKKLKGAAVRHVAGPELLEGVRQYALKEFGPMALSVLSHWGVARCEDIGHMVFNLIGAGIFGKTDEDSMDDFKAVYDFRDAFVKPFQPEPAVTGKKLSLGLPAPKAS
;
A
#
# COMPACT_ATOMS: atom_id res chain seq x y z
N MET A 1 -8.56 14.94 -5.11
CA MET A 1 -8.12 15.94 -4.13
C MET A 1 -7.24 15.30 -3.09
N PRO A 2 -6.18 15.97 -2.72
CA PRO A 2 -5.32 15.40 -1.69
C PRO A 2 -6.05 15.40 -0.37
N VAL A 3 -5.92 14.31 0.34
CA VAL A 3 -6.74 14.05 1.50
C VAL A 3 -5.94 13.61 2.71
N ILE A 4 -4.76 13.05 2.51
CA ILE A 4 -3.94 12.58 3.62
C ILE A 4 -2.73 13.48 3.73
N VAL A 5 -2.55 14.08 4.90
CA VAL A 5 -1.48 15.04 5.14
C VAL A 5 -0.34 14.34 5.85
N THR A 6 0.87 14.47 5.31
CA THR A 6 2.04 13.98 6.00
C THR A 6 2.51 15.04 6.97
N ARG A 7 3.02 14.61 8.11
CA ARG A 7 3.64 15.54 9.04
C ARG A 7 5.04 15.89 8.55
N SER A 8 5.54 17.02 9.00
CA SER A 8 6.91 17.40 8.66
C SER A 8 7.89 16.40 9.27
N ASP A 9 9.08 16.31 8.69
CA ASP A 9 10.10 15.41 9.20
C ASP A 9 10.42 15.67 10.67
N ALA A 10 10.45 16.94 11.06
CA ALA A 10 10.74 17.31 12.43
C ALA A 10 9.66 16.80 13.37
N GLU A 11 8.40 16.99 13.01
CA GLU A 11 7.29 16.49 13.82
C GLU A 11 7.34 14.99 13.90
N PHE A 12 7.65 14.35 12.79
CA PHE A 12 7.71 12.91 12.73
C PHE A 12 8.80 12.35 13.65
N ASN A 13 9.98 12.96 13.64
CA ASN A 13 11.08 12.54 14.50
C ASN A 13 10.74 12.71 15.97
N MET A 14 10.12 13.81 16.33
CA MET A 14 9.73 14.08 17.71
C MET A 14 8.68 13.11 18.20
N GLN A 15 7.88 12.57 17.29
CA GLN A 15 6.81 11.66 17.65
C GLN A 15 7.17 10.20 17.51
N LYS A 16 8.45 9.89 17.36
CA LYS A 16 8.87 8.52 17.14
C LYS A 16 8.44 7.60 18.28
N ILE A 17 8.60 8.06 19.52
CA ILE A 17 8.15 7.31 20.69
C ILE A 17 6.63 7.27 20.72
N GLY A 18 5.99 8.41 20.41
CA GLY A 18 4.54 8.47 20.36
C GLY A 18 3.96 7.57 19.29
N PHE A 19 4.67 7.38 18.17
CA PHE A 19 4.21 6.48 17.12
C PHE A 19 4.13 5.05 17.63
N THR A 20 5.17 4.59 18.35
CA THR A 20 5.18 3.25 18.91
C THR A 20 4.03 3.04 19.89
N GLU A 21 3.81 4.00 20.77
CA GLU A 21 2.72 3.92 21.72
C GLU A 21 1.36 3.95 21.04
N ALA A 22 1.24 4.78 20.00
CA ALA A 22 0.00 4.84 19.24
C ALA A 22 -0.29 3.52 18.55
N LEU A 23 0.74 2.86 18.01
CA LEU A 23 0.56 1.55 17.38
C LEU A 23 0.10 0.51 18.39
N ASP A 24 0.67 0.51 19.58
CA ASP A 24 0.25 -0.42 20.62
C ASP A 24 -1.23 -0.22 20.94
N SER A 25 -1.66 1.03 21.04
CA SER A 25 -3.06 1.35 21.31
C SER A 25 -3.97 0.94 20.16
N ILE A 26 -3.54 1.21 18.92
CA ILE A 26 -4.32 0.85 17.74
C ILE A 26 -4.50 -0.66 17.66
N VAL A 27 -3.41 -1.41 17.80
CA VAL A 27 -3.47 -2.87 17.69
C VAL A 27 -4.33 -3.46 18.83
N ALA A 28 -4.29 -2.86 20.01
CA ALA A 28 -5.13 -3.31 21.11
C ALA A 28 -6.61 -3.12 20.84
N SER A 29 -6.99 -2.02 20.19
CA SER A 29 -8.39 -1.73 19.90
C SER A 29 -8.87 -2.33 18.59
N ASP A 30 -7.96 -2.56 17.62
CA ASP A 30 -8.31 -3.14 16.32
C ASP A 30 -7.22 -4.14 15.94
N PRO A 31 -7.36 -5.40 16.37
CA PRO A 31 -6.31 -6.40 16.15
C PRO A 31 -6.29 -7.03 14.77
N ARG A 32 -7.06 -6.50 13.83
CA ARG A 32 -7.10 -7.07 12.49
C ARG A 32 -5.76 -7.03 11.76
N TYR A 33 -4.92 -6.04 12.08
CA TYR A 33 -3.68 -5.80 11.36
C TYR A 33 -2.50 -5.81 12.31
N GLN A 34 -1.37 -6.35 11.86
CA GLN A 34 -0.14 -6.40 12.65
C GLN A 34 0.51 -5.02 12.70
N ARG A 35 1.31 -4.80 13.75
CA ARG A 35 2.05 -3.53 13.90
C ARG A 35 2.89 -3.24 12.66
N GLU A 36 3.53 -4.26 12.13
CA GLU A 36 4.40 -4.12 10.96
C GLU A 36 3.67 -3.57 9.76
N ALA A 37 2.38 -3.86 9.63
CA ALA A 37 1.59 -3.32 8.54
C ALA A 37 1.51 -1.80 8.60
N TYR A 38 1.35 -1.26 9.80
CA TYR A 38 1.29 0.20 9.97
C TYR A 38 2.63 0.86 9.69
N ILE A 39 3.71 0.21 10.11
CA ILE A 39 5.06 0.72 9.80
C ILE A 39 5.27 0.74 8.30
N PHE A 40 4.88 -0.34 7.63
CA PHE A 40 4.95 -0.43 6.17
C PHE A 40 4.12 0.69 5.53
N LEU A 41 2.92 0.92 6.02
CA LEU A 41 2.05 1.95 5.45
C LEU A 41 2.64 3.35 5.61
N ARG A 42 3.24 3.63 6.75
CA ARG A 42 3.94 4.90 6.94
C ARG A 42 5.07 5.07 5.92
N ASP A 43 5.84 4.01 5.73
CA ASP A 43 6.96 4.05 4.77
C ASP A 43 6.43 4.19 3.34
N ALA A 44 5.30 3.55 3.04
CA ALA A 44 4.67 3.66 1.72
C ALA A 44 4.16 5.09 1.47
N LEU A 45 3.64 5.74 2.50
CA LEU A 45 3.21 7.13 2.35
C LEU A 45 4.41 8.04 2.06
N ASP A 46 5.52 7.82 2.77
CA ASP A 46 6.74 8.59 2.52
C ASP A 46 7.24 8.36 1.09
N PHE A 47 7.24 7.12 0.64
CA PHE A 47 7.62 6.76 -0.72
C PHE A 47 6.72 7.48 -1.75
N THR A 48 5.41 7.46 -1.51
CA THR A 48 4.44 8.09 -2.40
C THR A 48 4.66 9.60 -2.45
N THR A 49 4.87 10.21 -1.30
CA THR A 49 5.11 11.65 -1.21
C THR A 49 6.35 12.04 -2.01
N LYS A 50 7.43 11.26 -1.86
CA LYS A 50 8.66 11.55 -2.58
C LYS A 50 8.49 11.40 -4.08
N GLN A 51 7.75 10.40 -4.52
CA GLN A 51 7.47 10.23 -5.94
C GLN A 51 6.67 11.40 -6.50
N GLN A 52 5.67 11.85 -5.77
CA GLN A 52 4.84 12.96 -6.23
C GLN A 52 5.63 14.26 -6.28
N LYS A 53 6.58 14.45 -5.37
CA LYS A 53 7.46 15.62 -5.43
C LYS A 53 8.30 15.61 -6.71
N LYS A 54 8.75 14.46 -7.15
CA LYS A 54 9.51 14.36 -8.39
C LYS A 54 8.66 14.70 -9.60
N LEU A 55 7.38 14.32 -9.58
CA LEU A 55 6.49 14.51 -10.72
C LEU A 55 5.84 15.88 -10.75
N LYS A 56 5.49 16.41 -9.59
CA LYS A 56 4.67 17.62 -9.47
C LYS A 56 5.37 18.80 -8.81
N GLY A 57 6.62 18.61 -8.37
CA GLY A 57 7.37 19.66 -7.73
C GLY A 57 7.27 19.58 -6.21
N ALA A 58 8.01 20.48 -5.53
CA ALA A 58 8.23 20.40 -4.09
C ALA A 58 7.02 20.79 -3.24
N ALA A 59 5.94 21.27 -3.87
CA ALA A 59 4.80 21.79 -3.12
C ALA A 59 3.82 20.69 -2.66
N VAL A 60 4.05 19.44 -3.04
CA VAL A 60 3.12 18.36 -2.71
C VAL A 60 3.21 18.06 -1.21
N ARG A 61 2.09 18.22 -0.52
CA ARG A 61 2.00 17.94 0.91
C ARG A 61 0.94 16.91 1.25
N HIS A 62 0.05 16.64 0.29
CA HIS A 62 -1.10 15.79 0.53
C HIS A 62 -1.13 14.69 -0.50
N VAL A 63 -1.60 13.52 -0.07
CA VAL A 63 -1.74 12.35 -0.93
C VAL A 63 -3.19 11.90 -0.83
N ALA A 64 -3.85 11.77 -1.98
CA ALA A 64 -5.21 11.24 -2.01
C ALA A 64 -5.19 9.73 -1.76
N GLY A 65 -6.33 9.20 -1.28
CA GLY A 65 -6.44 7.78 -1.00
C GLY A 65 -6.01 6.89 -2.16
N PRO A 66 -6.57 7.09 -3.36
CA PRO A 66 -6.15 6.27 -4.51
C PRO A 66 -4.68 6.43 -4.87
N GLU A 67 -4.12 7.63 -4.68
CA GLU A 67 -2.69 7.84 -4.91
C GLU A 67 -1.85 7.07 -3.90
N LEU A 68 -2.29 7.03 -2.65
CA LEU A 68 -1.59 6.25 -1.64
C LEU A 68 -1.66 4.77 -1.95
N LEU A 69 -2.82 4.28 -2.41
CA LEU A 69 -2.97 2.88 -2.78
C LEU A 69 -2.03 2.49 -3.91
N GLU A 70 -1.87 3.36 -4.90
CA GLU A 70 -0.91 3.11 -5.97
C GLU A 70 0.51 3.10 -5.42
N GLY A 71 0.83 4.01 -4.52
CA GLY A 71 2.12 4.03 -3.86
C GLY A 71 2.38 2.78 -3.03
N VAL A 72 1.36 2.30 -2.34
CA VAL A 72 1.45 1.04 -1.59
C VAL A 72 1.76 -0.12 -2.53
N ARG A 73 1.08 -0.17 -3.68
CA ARG A 73 1.32 -1.21 -4.66
C ARG A 73 2.78 -1.19 -5.13
N GLN A 74 3.25 -0.02 -5.54
CA GLN A 74 4.62 0.10 -6.04
C GLN A 74 5.64 -0.20 -4.94
N TYR A 75 5.41 0.29 -3.75
CA TYR A 75 6.35 0.08 -2.65
C TYR A 75 6.40 -1.39 -2.23
N ALA A 76 5.25 -2.05 -2.16
CA ALA A 76 5.20 -3.47 -1.81
C ALA A 76 5.94 -4.31 -2.85
N LEU A 77 5.73 -4.01 -4.14
CA LEU A 77 6.43 -4.75 -5.19
C LEU A 77 7.94 -4.50 -5.14
N LYS A 78 8.34 -3.27 -4.84
CA LYS A 78 9.75 -2.94 -4.72
C LYS A 78 10.41 -3.66 -3.54
N GLU A 79 9.73 -3.69 -2.40
CA GLU A 79 10.32 -4.22 -1.17
C GLU A 79 10.21 -5.75 -1.09
N PHE A 80 9.12 -6.32 -1.58
CA PHE A 80 8.83 -7.74 -1.36
C PHE A 80 8.79 -8.55 -2.66
N GLY A 81 8.71 -7.89 -3.81
CA GLY A 81 8.66 -8.59 -5.08
C GLY A 81 7.55 -9.62 -5.10
N PRO A 82 7.85 -10.85 -5.55
CA PRO A 82 6.81 -11.91 -5.64
C PRO A 82 6.21 -12.30 -4.29
N MET A 83 6.84 -11.91 -3.18
CA MET A 83 6.35 -12.24 -1.85
C MET A 83 5.34 -11.23 -1.32
N ALA A 84 5.05 -10.17 -2.08
CA ALA A 84 4.24 -9.08 -1.59
C ALA A 84 2.88 -9.52 -1.05
N LEU A 85 2.18 -10.36 -1.81
CA LEU A 85 0.86 -10.81 -1.37
C LEU A 85 0.96 -11.61 -0.07
N SER A 86 1.95 -12.49 0.04
CA SER A 86 2.14 -13.29 1.24
C SER A 86 2.42 -12.44 2.46
N VAL A 87 3.28 -11.44 2.31
CA VAL A 87 3.62 -10.56 3.42
C VAL A 87 2.40 -9.77 3.87
N LEU A 88 1.70 -9.16 2.93
CA LEU A 88 0.51 -8.38 3.26
C LEU A 88 -0.57 -9.25 3.90
N SER A 89 -0.78 -10.45 3.37
CA SER A 89 -1.74 -11.39 3.94
C SER A 89 -1.37 -11.78 5.36
N HIS A 90 -0.09 -12.00 5.60
CA HIS A 90 0.39 -12.34 6.95
C HIS A 90 0.09 -11.21 7.94
N TRP A 91 0.11 -9.98 7.47
CA TRP A 91 -0.20 -8.82 8.29
C TRP A 91 -1.70 -8.56 8.43
N GLY A 92 -2.53 -9.34 7.76
CA GLY A 92 -3.98 -9.15 7.80
C GLY A 92 -4.54 -8.26 6.71
N VAL A 93 -3.70 -7.85 5.76
CA VAL A 93 -4.09 -6.91 4.72
C VAL A 93 -4.36 -7.69 3.43
N ALA A 94 -5.62 -7.74 3.03
CA ALA A 94 -6.04 -8.54 1.88
C ALA A 94 -6.70 -7.72 0.78
N ARG A 95 -7.13 -6.49 1.07
CA ARG A 95 -7.89 -5.66 0.13
C ARG A 95 -7.51 -4.20 0.32
N CYS A 96 -7.86 -3.39 -0.67
CA CYS A 96 -7.66 -1.95 -0.58
C CYS A 96 -8.37 -1.35 0.61
N GLU A 97 -9.56 -1.84 0.94
CA GLU A 97 -10.31 -1.37 2.10
C GLU A 97 -9.55 -1.55 3.40
N ASP A 98 -8.74 -2.60 3.50
CA ASP A 98 -7.91 -2.81 4.68
C ASP A 98 -6.89 -1.69 4.85
N ILE A 99 -6.29 -1.25 3.75
CA ILE A 99 -5.39 -0.09 3.80
C ILE A 99 -6.15 1.14 4.29
N GLY A 100 -7.38 1.32 3.82
CA GLY A 100 -8.23 2.42 4.28
C GLY A 100 -8.49 2.36 5.77
N HIS A 101 -8.82 1.18 6.29
CA HIS A 101 -9.04 1.02 7.73
C HIS A 101 -7.80 1.41 8.52
N MET A 102 -6.63 0.99 8.05
CA MET A 102 -5.38 1.33 8.71
C MET A 102 -5.11 2.83 8.66
N VAL A 103 -5.36 3.46 7.51
CA VAL A 103 -5.19 4.90 7.38
C VAL A 103 -6.06 5.64 8.38
N PHE A 104 -7.33 5.25 8.48
CA PHE A 104 -8.23 5.94 9.42
C PHE A 104 -7.90 5.64 10.87
N ASN A 105 -7.35 4.46 11.17
CA ASN A 105 -6.83 4.20 12.50
C ASN A 105 -5.67 5.14 12.84
N LEU A 106 -4.79 5.38 11.88
CA LEU A 106 -3.66 6.30 12.10
C LEU A 106 -4.13 7.76 12.20
N ILE A 107 -5.17 8.11 11.46
CA ILE A 107 -5.76 9.44 11.56
C ILE A 107 -6.36 9.61 12.96
N GLY A 108 -7.08 8.61 13.44
CA GLY A 108 -7.68 8.67 14.77
C GLY A 108 -6.66 8.79 15.88
N ALA A 109 -5.47 8.24 15.67
CA ALA A 109 -4.38 8.32 16.64
C ALA A 109 -3.54 9.59 16.49
N GLY A 110 -3.86 10.43 15.51
CA GLY A 110 -3.12 11.68 15.31
C GLY A 110 -1.82 11.53 14.55
N ILE A 111 -1.54 10.35 14.01
CA ILE A 111 -0.32 10.12 13.24
C ILE A 111 -0.45 10.68 11.83
N PHE A 112 -1.59 10.46 11.19
CA PHE A 112 -1.90 11.02 9.88
C PHE A 112 -2.91 12.14 10.05
N GLY A 113 -2.85 13.13 9.17
CA GLY A 113 -3.86 14.19 9.11
C GLY A 113 -4.95 13.84 8.10
N LYS A 114 -6.08 14.51 8.23
CA LYS A 114 -7.25 14.26 7.40
C LYS A 114 -7.88 15.60 7.03
N THR A 115 -8.44 15.68 5.83
CA THR A 115 -9.28 16.80 5.43
C THR A 115 -10.73 16.33 5.37
N ASP A 116 -11.66 17.29 5.23
CA ASP A 116 -13.09 16.97 5.17
C ASP A 116 -13.44 16.11 3.95
N GLU A 117 -12.58 16.10 2.95
CA GLU A 117 -12.82 15.33 1.74
C GLU A 117 -12.39 13.87 1.85
N ASP A 118 -11.72 13.51 2.93
CA ASP A 118 -11.25 12.13 3.11
C ASP A 118 -12.42 11.22 3.43
N SER A 119 -12.45 10.08 2.76
CA SER A 119 -13.53 9.11 2.92
C SER A 119 -13.01 7.70 2.75
N MET A 120 -13.64 6.76 3.45
CA MET A 120 -13.35 5.33 3.24
C MET A 120 -13.64 4.90 1.81
N ASP A 121 -14.56 5.58 1.12
CA ASP A 121 -14.85 5.26 -0.27
C ASP A 121 -13.65 5.42 -1.18
N ASP A 122 -12.70 6.28 -0.81
CA ASP A 122 -11.48 6.48 -1.58
C ASP A 122 -10.62 5.22 -1.64
N PHE A 123 -10.87 4.27 -0.73
CA PHE A 123 -10.09 3.03 -0.63
C PHE A 123 -10.86 1.81 -1.12
N LYS A 124 -12.02 2.00 -1.74
CA LYS A 124 -12.81 0.86 -2.20
C LYS A 124 -12.27 0.34 -3.52
N ALA A 125 -11.83 -0.89 -3.50
CA ALA A 125 -11.58 -1.70 -4.70
C ALA A 125 -10.85 -0.95 -5.82
N VAL A 126 -9.84 -0.16 -5.45
CA VAL A 126 -9.03 0.56 -6.43
C VAL A 126 -8.29 -0.44 -7.32
N TYR A 127 -7.83 -1.52 -6.75
CA TYR A 127 -7.29 -2.65 -7.51
C TYR A 127 -7.52 -3.94 -6.71
N ASP A 128 -7.44 -5.06 -7.43
CA ASP A 128 -7.48 -6.38 -6.82
C ASP A 128 -6.07 -6.80 -6.45
N PHE A 129 -5.89 -7.36 -5.25
CA PHE A 129 -4.54 -7.69 -4.76
C PHE A 129 -3.87 -8.77 -5.61
N ARG A 130 -4.63 -9.74 -6.14
CA ARG A 130 -4.02 -10.73 -7.00
C ARG A 130 -3.55 -10.11 -8.31
N ASP A 131 -4.34 -9.21 -8.86
CA ASP A 131 -3.94 -8.49 -10.08
C ASP A 131 -2.71 -7.63 -9.82
N ALA A 132 -2.63 -7.02 -8.66
CA ALA A 132 -1.54 -6.10 -8.34
C ALA A 132 -0.26 -6.82 -7.97
N PHE A 133 -0.35 -7.93 -7.23
CA PHE A 133 0.80 -8.53 -6.58
C PHE A 133 1.15 -9.92 -7.05
N VAL A 134 0.29 -10.58 -7.80
CA VAL A 134 0.55 -11.94 -8.30
C VAL A 134 0.74 -11.93 -9.80
N LYS A 135 -0.17 -11.30 -10.53
CA LYS A 135 -0.12 -11.31 -12.00
C LYS A 135 1.18 -10.77 -12.59
N PRO A 136 1.81 -9.72 -12.01
CA PRO A 136 3.07 -9.25 -12.59
C PRO A 136 4.16 -10.30 -12.63
N PHE A 137 4.07 -11.32 -11.80
CA PHE A 137 5.08 -12.36 -11.70
C PHE A 137 4.67 -13.69 -12.36
N GLN A 138 3.46 -13.74 -12.94
CA GLN A 138 3.02 -14.94 -13.64
C GLN A 138 3.54 -14.91 -15.07
N PRO A 139 3.88 -16.07 -15.64
CA PRO A 139 4.26 -16.11 -17.06
C PRO A 139 3.10 -15.62 -17.89
N GLU A 140 3.42 -14.95 -18.98
CA GLU A 140 2.35 -14.52 -19.87
C GLU A 140 1.63 -15.72 -20.41
N PRO A 141 0.33 -15.65 -20.56
CA PRO A 141 -0.42 -16.74 -21.17
C PRO A 141 0.14 -16.93 -22.55
N ALA A 142 0.26 -18.16 -22.90
CA ALA A 142 0.72 -18.49 -24.21
C ALA A 142 -0.14 -17.76 -25.17
N VAL A 143 0.50 -17.02 -25.91
CA VAL A 143 -0.18 -16.36 -26.90
C VAL A 143 -0.58 -17.35 -27.80
N THR A 144 -1.42 -17.68 -27.52
CA THR A 144 -1.74 -18.52 -28.15
C THR A 144 -1.43 -18.45 -29.39
N GLY A 145 -1.16 -18.88 -29.64
CA GLY A 145 -0.80 -18.95 -30.56
C GLY A 145 0.44 -19.08 -30.58
N LYS A 146 0.94 -19.30 -30.29
CA LYS A 146 1.95 -19.40 -30.18
C LYS A 146 2.48 -20.00 -29.37
N LYS A 147 2.36 -20.41 -29.12
CA LYS A 147 2.71 -20.95 -28.28
C LYS A 147 3.52 -21.50 -28.06
N LEU A 148 4.03 -21.57 -27.79
CA LEU A 148 4.77 -21.97 -27.40
C LEU A 148 5.18 -22.92 -27.62
N SER A 149 5.36 -23.09 -27.90
CA SER A 149 5.65 -23.92 -27.89
C SER A 149 6.67 -24.33 -27.51
N LEU A 150 7.09 -24.38 -26.94
CA LEU A 150 8.01 -24.73 -26.54
C LEU A 150 8.36 -25.73 -26.70
N GLY A 151 8.43 -25.99 -27.05
CA GLY A 151 8.59 -26.83 -27.09
C GLY A 151 8.51 -27.53 -26.34
N LEU A 152 8.34 -27.94 -26.07
CA LEU A 152 8.08 -28.60 -25.62
C LEU A 152 7.29 -29.02 -25.76
N PRO A 153 7.05 -29.29 -26.10
CA PRO A 153 6.14 -29.54 -26.29
C PRO A 153 5.55 -29.79 -25.93
N ALA A 154 5.21 -29.85 -25.88
CA ALA A 154 4.52 -29.80 -25.72
C ALA A 154 4.11 -30.02 -25.42
N PRO A 155 3.82 -30.21 -25.34
CA PRO A 155 3.27 -30.25 -25.25
C PRO A 155 2.78 -30.33 -25.54
N LYS A 156 2.55 -30.45 -25.94
CA LYS A 156 2.00 -30.16 -26.26
C LYS A 156 1.37 -30.26 -25.90
N ALA A 157 1.06 -30.30 -25.90
CA ALA A 157 0.50 -30.07 -25.67
C ALA A 157 0.27 -29.88 -25.49
N SER A 158 0.32 -29.79 -25.63
CA SER A 158 0.34 -29.27 -25.57
C SER A 158 0.31 -29.10 -25.61
#